data_40c6bbfd168d2b7de8eafca62b1a03f0
#
_entry.id   40c6bbfd168d2b7de8eafca62b1a03f0
#
_cell.length_a   1.000
_cell.length_b   1.000
_cell.length_c   1.000
_cell.angle_alpha   90.00
_cell.angle_beta   90.00
_cell.angle_gamma   90.00
#
_symmetry.space_group_name_H-M   'P 1'
#
loop_
_entity.id
_entity.type
_entity.pdbx_description
1 polymer ?
#
loop_
_entity_poly.entity_id
_entity_poly.type
_entity_poly.pdbx_seq_one_letter_code
_entity_poly.pdbx_strand_id
1 'polypeptide(L)'
;MNSDLRSRLEKKFTEPIKSTIAVSGGCIANSCKLQLSSGREFFLKQSRGGSSSPFASEARGLEELRKSGVVRVPEVVDKGPDFLLLEWIEVGKNSTDSSMEELGLQLAKLHSFRGDKFGFVEDNYLGDSLQSNLTSTEGNENWAIFFAGNRLHFQAELAEKKGYATPEIRSLLDVLIEKIPDLLSGTEEKPSLLHGDLWCGNYLIDVDGRPWLIDPAVYYGHREADLAMTSLFGGFTKTFYSAYESALPLVPGYPEREPLYQLYHLMNHLNLFGTGYYGQVLSILKRYAG
;
A
#
# COMPACT_ATOMS: atom_id res chain seq x y z
N MET A 1 20.24 15.38 4.06
CA MET A 1 19.85 15.52 5.48
C MET A 1 20.28 16.91 5.95
N ASN A 2 19.37 17.69 6.59
CA ASN A 2 19.70 18.99 7.14
C ASN A 2 20.47 18.88 8.48
N SER A 3 21.09 20.00 8.94
CA SER A 3 21.90 20.05 10.15
C SER A 3 21.13 19.69 11.43
N ASP A 4 19.87 20.12 11.51
CA ASP A 4 19.04 19.94 12.70
C ASP A 4 18.65 18.48 12.91
N LEU A 5 18.23 17.81 11.83
CA LEU A 5 17.94 16.38 11.86
C LEU A 5 19.21 15.58 12.18
N ARG A 6 20.35 15.96 11.59
CA ARG A 6 21.64 15.32 11.90
C ARG A 6 21.94 15.39 13.40
N SER A 7 21.88 16.59 13.97
CA SER A 7 22.15 16.82 15.40
C SER A 7 21.16 16.05 16.28
N ARG A 8 19.88 16.01 15.91
CA ARG A 8 18.84 15.23 16.61
C ARG A 8 19.17 13.74 16.65
N LEU A 9 19.53 13.14 15.50
CA LEU A 9 19.84 11.72 15.41
C LEU A 9 21.13 11.36 16.11
N GLU A 10 22.20 12.18 15.99
CA GLU A 10 23.46 11.98 16.69
C GLU A 10 23.27 12.06 18.22
N LYS A 11 22.42 12.96 18.70
CA LYS A 11 22.02 13.02 20.12
C LYS A 11 21.22 11.78 20.56
N LYS A 12 20.26 11.33 19.74
CA LYS A 12 19.45 10.13 20.02
C LYS A 12 20.32 8.89 20.18
N PHE A 13 21.27 8.69 19.27
CA PHE A 13 22.14 7.53 19.28
C PHE A 13 23.38 7.66 20.16
N THR A 14 23.67 8.86 20.63
CA THR A 14 24.88 9.19 21.42
C THR A 14 26.17 8.86 20.66
N GLU A 15 26.11 8.95 19.31
CA GLU A 15 27.25 8.69 18.43
C GLU A 15 27.12 9.45 17.10
N PRO A 16 28.26 9.77 16.42
CA PRO A 16 28.25 10.50 15.15
C PRO A 16 27.67 9.68 14.01
N ILE A 17 27.05 10.37 13.07
CA ILE A 17 26.69 9.81 11.75
C ILE A 17 27.94 9.81 10.89
N LYS A 18 28.42 8.62 10.52
CA LYS A 18 29.61 8.40 9.68
C LYS A 18 29.37 8.75 8.22
N SER A 19 28.25 8.28 7.66
CA SER A 19 27.91 8.50 6.25
C SER A 19 26.42 8.46 5.99
N THR A 20 26.02 9.11 4.88
CA THR A 20 24.70 8.97 4.28
C THR A 20 24.87 8.71 2.80
N ILE A 21 24.28 7.63 2.29
CA ILE A 21 24.37 7.19 0.90
C ILE A 21 22.98 7.22 0.32
N ALA A 22 22.75 7.99 -0.75
CA ALA A 22 21.46 8.03 -1.42
C ALA A 22 21.06 6.62 -1.91
N VAL A 23 19.81 6.23 -1.69
CA VAL A 23 19.23 4.98 -2.16
C VAL A 23 18.16 5.32 -3.18
N SER A 24 18.24 4.69 -4.36
CA SER A 24 17.20 4.78 -5.36
C SER A 24 16.05 3.86 -4.95
N GLY A 25 14.85 4.41 -4.83
CA GLY A 25 13.62 3.68 -4.49
C GLY A 25 12.63 4.61 -3.80
N GLY A 26 11.36 4.57 -4.25
CA GLY A 26 10.29 5.46 -3.79
C GLY A 26 10.19 6.76 -4.60
N CYS A 27 8.98 7.03 -5.13
CA CYS A 27 8.74 8.17 -6.03
C CYS A 27 8.70 9.53 -5.31
N ILE A 28 8.65 9.57 -3.97
CA ILE A 28 8.10 10.70 -3.22
C ILE A 28 9.07 11.31 -2.21
N ALA A 29 9.90 10.52 -1.54
CA ALA A 29 10.84 11.00 -0.53
C ALA A 29 12.29 10.95 -1.01
N ASN A 30 13.15 11.78 -0.39
CA ASN A 30 14.58 11.62 -0.49
C ASN A 30 14.99 10.51 0.49
N SER A 31 15.43 9.37 -0.04
CA SER A 31 15.81 8.22 0.76
C SER A 31 17.32 8.02 0.80
N CYS A 32 17.86 7.65 1.95
CA CYS A 32 19.25 7.31 2.08
C CYS A 32 19.51 6.24 3.14
N LYS A 33 20.57 5.46 2.93
CA LYS A 33 21.19 4.63 3.95
C LYS A 33 21.99 5.51 4.87
N LEU A 34 21.69 5.50 6.15
CA LEU A 34 22.43 6.21 7.20
C LEU A 34 23.29 5.21 7.95
N GLN A 35 24.59 5.49 8.07
CA GLN A 35 25.51 4.64 8.85
C GLN A 35 26.10 5.44 10.00
N LEU A 36 26.03 4.88 11.21
CA LEU A 36 26.65 5.41 12.42
C LEU A 36 28.12 4.98 12.53
N SER A 37 28.87 5.63 13.43
CA SER A 37 30.29 5.32 13.65
C SER A 37 30.51 3.90 14.18
N SER A 38 29.54 3.33 14.91
CA SER A 38 29.53 1.93 15.35
C SER A 38 29.35 0.90 14.22
N GLY A 39 28.97 1.34 13.02
CA GLY A 39 28.60 0.48 11.92
C GLY A 39 27.11 0.15 11.85
N ARG A 40 26.28 0.56 12.81
CA ARG A 40 24.81 0.42 12.70
C ARG A 40 24.29 1.18 11.50
N GLU A 41 23.31 0.62 10.83
CA GLU A 41 22.73 1.12 9.59
C GLU A 41 21.22 1.30 9.71
N PHE A 42 20.71 2.33 9.03
CA PHE A 42 19.29 2.67 9.05
C PHE A 42 18.85 3.17 7.66
N PHE A 43 17.56 3.02 7.38
CA PHE A 43 16.94 3.62 6.21
C PHE A 43 16.24 4.92 6.62
N LEU A 44 16.65 6.03 6.04
CA LEU A 44 16.09 7.35 6.32
C LEU A 44 15.29 7.84 5.12
N LYS A 45 14.00 8.12 5.31
CA LYS A 45 13.15 8.87 4.41
C LYS A 45 13.04 10.31 4.88
N GLN A 46 13.14 11.27 3.96
CA GLN A 46 12.94 12.70 4.24
C GLN A 46 11.98 13.32 3.24
N SER A 47 11.13 14.24 3.72
CA SER A 47 10.27 15.04 2.86
C SER A 47 11.08 15.92 1.92
N ARG A 48 10.59 16.12 0.70
CA ARG A 48 11.15 17.08 -0.28
C ARG A 48 10.73 18.53 -0.03
N GLY A 49 9.99 18.78 1.04
CA GLY A 49 9.41 20.08 1.39
C GLY A 49 7.90 20.08 1.15
N GLY A 50 7.12 20.33 2.18
CA GLY A 50 5.66 20.35 2.17
C GLY A 50 5.09 20.30 3.58
N SER A 51 3.87 20.74 3.76
CA SER A 51 3.25 20.91 5.08
C SER A 51 2.62 19.64 5.66
N SER A 52 2.48 18.57 4.89
CA SER A 52 1.98 17.29 5.37
C SER A 52 2.88 16.16 4.90
N SER A 53 3.47 15.46 5.85
CA SER A 53 4.30 14.29 5.57
C SER A 53 3.50 13.02 5.87
N PRO A 54 3.49 12.04 4.97
CA PRO A 54 2.83 10.74 5.19
C PRO A 54 3.54 9.87 6.24
N PHE A 55 4.69 10.33 6.76
CA PHE A 55 5.57 9.50 7.60
C PHE A 55 4.94 9.05 8.93
N ALA A 56 4.06 9.87 9.52
CA ALA A 56 3.38 9.48 10.75
C ALA A 56 2.38 8.32 10.50
N SER A 57 1.64 8.38 9.39
CA SER A 57 0.70 7.34 9.01
C SER A 57 1.41 6.09 8.48
N GLU A 58 2.51 6.24 7.71
CA GLU A 58 3.35 5.11 7.30
C GLU A 58 3.94 4.37 8.50
N ALA A 59 4.50 5.11 9.47
CA ALA A 59 5.02 4.51 10.70
C ALA A 59 3.92 3.73 11.45
N ARG A 60 2.70 4.27 11.52
CA ARG A 60 1.57 3.60 12.17
C ARG A 60 1.14 2.35 11.40
N GLY A 61 1.16 2.40 10.06
CA GLY A 61 0.91 1.25 9.21
C GLY A 61 1.93 0.12 9.45
N LEU A 62 3.23 0.45 9.51
CA LEU A 62 4.29 -0.51 9.85
C LEU A 62 4.09 -1.11 11.25
N GLU A 63 3.74 -0.27 12.24
CA GLU A 63 3.45 -0.71 13.61
C GLU A 63 2.22 -1.65 13.65
N GLU A 64 1.18 -1.38 12.84
CA GLU A 64 -0.01 -2.23 12.76
C GLU A 64 0.30 -3.58 12.11
N LEU A 65 1.01 -3.60 10.97
CA LEU A 65 1.47 -4.84 10.36
C LEU A 65 2.34 -5.67 11.30
N ARG A 66 3.25 -5.03 12.05
CA ARG A 66 4.13 -5.69 13.02
C ARG A 66 3.34 -6.36 14.15
N LYS A 67 2.26 -5.75 14.63
CA LYS A 67 1.40 -6.34 15.68
C LYS A 67 0.79 -7.68 15.25
N SER A 68 0.60 -7.92 13.96
CA SER A 68 0.13 -9.20 13.46
C SER A 68 1.09 -10.36 13.80
N GLY A 69 2.39 -10.07 13.91
CA GLY A 69 3.44 -11.07 14.18
C GLY A 69 3.67 -12.07 13.05
N VAL A 70 3.02 -11.89 11.88
CA VAL A 70 3.06 -12.86 10.77
C VAL A 70 3.86 -12.38 9.57
N VAL A 71 4.02 -11.08 9.38
CA VAL A 71 4.83 -10.47 8.31
C VAL A 71 6.02 -9.74 8.92
N ARG A 72 7.16 -9.74 8.19
CA ARG A 72 8.30 -8.91 8.55
C ARG A 72 8.12 -7.53 7.95
N VAL A 73 8.30 -6.51 8.77
CA VAL A 73 8.32 -5.10 8.36
C VAL A 73 9.46 -4.40 9.10
N PRO A 74 10.12 -3.40 8.50
CA PRO A 74 11.18 -2.65 9.15
C PRO A 74 10.70 -2.03 10.47
N GLU A 75 11.57 -2.03 11.48
CA GLU A 75 11.29 -1.35 12.75
C GLU A 75 11.30 0.16 12.54
N VAL A 76 10.31 0.84 13.13
CA VAL A 76 10.29 2.30 13.21
C VAL A 76 11.21 2.73 14.35
N VAL A 77 12.39 3.23 14.01
CA VAL A 77 13.43 3.65 14.95
C VAL A 77 13.19 5.06 15.48
N ASP A 78 12.80 5.97 14.59
CA ASP A 78 12.41 7.35 14.93
C ASP A 78 11.51 7.94 13.84
N LYS A 79 10.70 8.93 14.19
CA LYS A 79 9.85 9.65 13.27
C LYS A 79 9.71 11.13 13.66
N GLY A 80 9.49 11.96 12.68
CA GLY A 80 9.23 13.39 12.84
C GLY A 80 8.27 13.88 11.76
N PRO A 81 7.94 15.17 11.79
CA PRO A 81 7.04 15.74 10.79
C PRO A 81 7.59 15.66 9.35
N ASP A 82 8.90 15.61 9.19
CA ASP A 82 9.61 15.67 7.91
C ASP A 82 10.54 14.49 7.64
N PHE A 83 10.56 13.47 8.52
CA PHE A 83 11.39 12.28 8.34
C PHE A 83 10.78 11.02 8.99
N LEU A 84 11.20 9.87 8.46
CA LEU A 84 10.99 8.54 9.02
C LEU A 84 12.32 7.77 8.98
N LEU A 85 12.74 7.27 10.14
CA LEU A 85 13.95 6.46 10.30
C LEU A 85 13.53 5.02 10.61
N LEU A 86 13.93 4.12 9.74
CA LEU A 86 13.59 2.69 9.80
C LEU A 86 14.85 1.85 9.97
N GLU A 87 14.67 0.63 10.43
CA GLU A 87 15.65 -0.44 10.32
C GLU A 87 16.16 -0.57 8.88
N TRP A 88 17.45 -0.77 8.71
CA TRP A 88 18.04 -1.11 7.41
C TRP A 88 17.89 -2.61 7.14
N ILE A 89 17.28 -2.96 6.02
CA ILE A 89 17.19 -4.36 5.57
C ILE A 89 18.24 -4.55 4.49
N GLU A 90 19.18 -5.46 4.72
CA GLU A 90 20.17 -5.82 3.72
C GLU A 90 19.51 -6.73 2.66
N VAL A 91 19.39 -6.21 1.45
CA VAL A 91 18.65 -6.87 0.36
C VAL A 91 19.51 -7.95 -0.29
N GLY A 92 18.95 -9.15 -0.44
CA GLY A 92 19.53 -10.25 -1.19
C GLY A 92 19.53 -9.99 -2.70
N LYS A 93 20.27 -10.81 -3.44
CA LYS A 93 20.45 -10.61 -4.89
C LYS A 93 19.23 -11.01 -5.72
N ASN A 94 18.50 -12.03 -5.32
CA ASN A 94 17.37 -12.57 -6.09
C ASN A 94 16.28 -13.11 -5.17
N SER A 95 15.02 -13.00 -5.60
CA SER A 95 13.92 -13.79 -5.03
C SER A 95 14.02 -15.24 -5.50
N THR A 96 13.70 -16.18 -4.61
CA THR A 96 13.63 -17.62 -4.90
C THR A 96 12.19 -18.10 -4.83
N ASP A 97 11.90 -19.29 -5.36
CA ASP A 97 10.57 -19.89 -5.21
C ASP A 97 10.19 -20.06 -3.74
N SER A 98 11.16 -20.44 -2.87
CA SER A 98 10.92 -20.54 -1.43
C SER A 98 10.56 -19.20 -0.78
N SER A 99 11.26 -18.10 -1.15
CA SER A 99 10.91 -16.77 -0.63
C SER A 99 9.54 -16.28 -1.11
N MET A 100 9.16 -16.62 -2.33
CA MET A 100 7.86 -16.28 -2.88
C MET A 100 6.73 -17.14 -2.30
N GLU A 101 7.00 -18.41 -2.02
CA GLU A 101 6.07 -19.29 -1.27
C GLU A 101 5.84 -18.74 0.14
N GLU A 102 6.92 -18.41 0.86
CA GLU A 102 6.85 -17.82 2.20
C GLU A 102 6.04 -16.50 2.18
N LEU A 103 6.27 -15.62 1.20
CA LEU A 103 5.53 -14.36 1.05
C LEU A 103 4.02 -14.61 0.85
N GLY A 104 3.65 -15.59 0.00
CA GLY A 104 2.26 -15.97 -0.22
C GLY A 104 1.58 -16.49 1.05
N LEU A 105 2.25 -17.37 1.79
CA LEU A 105 1.76 -17.91 3.07
C LEU A 105 1.63 -16.81 4.14
N GLN A 106 2.59 -15.89 4.21
CA GLN A 106 2.56 -14.77 5.14
C GLN A 106 1.40 -13.81 4.82
N LEU A 107 1.17 -13.49 3.55
CA LEU A 107 0.06 -12.65 3.14
C LEU A 107 -1.30 -13.30 3.47
N ALA A 108 -1.45 -14.60 3.22
CA ALA A 108 -2.66 -15.34 3.61
C ALA A 108 -2.92 -15.29 5.13
N LYS A 109 -1.86 -15.43 5.94
CA LYS A 109 -1.95 -15.28 7.39
C LYS A 109 -2.30 -13.84 7.79
N LEU A 110 -1.68 -12.83 7.16
CA LEU A 110 -2.01 -11.42 7.39
C LEU A 110 -3.50 -11.15 7.10
N HIS A 111 -4.00 -11.64 5.98
CA HIS A 111 -5.40 -11.48 5.61
C HIS A 111 -6.36 -12.28 6.52
N SER A 112 -5.85 -13.17 7.36
CA SER A 112 -6.64 -13.86 8.40
C SER A 112 -6.80 -13.03 9.68
N PHE A 113 -6.06 -11.93 9.84
CA PHE A 113 -6.31 -10.94 10.88
C PHE A 113 -7.54 -10.13 10.51
N ARG A 114 -8.59 -10.25 11.33
CA ARG A 114 -9.90 -9.67 11.06
C ARG A 114 -10.17 -8.47 11.96
N GLY A 115 -10.65 -7.39 11.33
CA GLY A 115 -11.20 -6.23 12.02
C GLY A 115 -12.72 -6.31 12.16
N ASP A 116 -13.27 -5.38 12.93
CA ASP A 116 -14.71 -5.26 13.11
C ASP A 116 -15.35 -4.40 12.01
N LYS A 117 -14.59 -3.47 11.41
CA LYS A 117 -15.06 -2.49 10.41
C LYS A 117 -14.04 -2.30 9.30
N PHE A 118 -14.51 -1.98 8.11
CA PHE A 118 -13.67 -1.56 6.99
C PHE A 118 -13.12 -0.15 7.24
N GLY A 119 -11.92 0.13 6.69
CA GLY A 119 -11.20 1.38 6.88
C GLY A 119 -10.08 1.28 7.91
N PHE A 120 -9.68 2.41 8.47
CA PHE A 120 -8.63 2.49 9.48
C PHE A 120 -8.96 3.56 10.50
N VAL A 121 -8.18 3.63 11.59
CA VAL A 121 -8.36 4.62 12.68
C VAL A 121 -8.11 6.07 12.23
N GLU A 122 -7.48 6.24 11.07
CA GLU A 122 -7.18 7.52 10.44
C GLU A 122 -7.11 7.38 8.93
N ASP A 123 -7.25 8.49 8.22
CA ASP A 123 -6.84 8.57 6.82
C ASP A 123 -5.32 8.45 6.72
N ASN A 124 -4.83 7.83 5.66
CA ASN A 124 -3.41 7.68 5.39
C ASN A 124 -3.09 8.04 3.93
N TYR A 125 -2.01 7.55 3.37
CA TYR A 125 -1.56 7.96 2.04
C TYR A 125 -1.22 6.76 1.17
N LEU A 126 -1.61 6.84 -0.09
CA LEU A 126 -1.18 5.99 -1.18
C LEU A 126 -0.28 6.83 -2.08
N GLY A 127 1.02 6.75 -1.83
CA GLY A 127 1.95 7.73 -2.36
C GLY A 127 1.75 9.11 -1.71
N ASP A 128 1.62 10.17 -2.52
CA ASP A 128 1.28 11.53 -2.06
C ASP A 128 -0.24 11.78 -2.03
N SER A 129 -1.04 10.79 -2.41
CA SER A 129 -2.49 10.90 -2.47
C SER A 129 -3.11 10.47 -1.14
N LEU A 130 -4.00 11.30 -0.59
CA LEU A 130 -4.77 10.91 0.60
C LEU A 130 -5.61 9.65 0.29
N GLN A 131 -5.57 8.67 1.18
CA GLN A 131 -6.42 7.49 1.17
C GLN A 131 -7.47 7.63 2.27
N SER A 132 -8.73 7.82 1.86
CA SER A 132 -9.84 7.97 2.78
C SER A 132 -10.17 6.65 3.47
N ASN A 133 -10.04 6.60 4.78
CA ASN A 133 -10.31 5.43 5.61
C ASN A 133 -11.40 5.68 6.64
N LEU A 134 -11.59 6.95 7.02
CA LEU A 134 -12.63 7.33 7.95
C LEU A 134 -13.98 7.37 7.23
N THR A 135 -14.97 6.76 7.81
CA THR A 135 -16.34 6.85 7.33
C THR A 135 -17.22 7.49 8.41
N SER A 136 -18.15 8.31 7.97
CA SER A 136 -19.17 8.87 8.85
C SER A 136 -20.24 7.80 9.16
N THR A 137 -19.96 6.93 10.09
CA THR A 137 -20.86 6.15 10.95
C THR A 137 -21.55 4.87 10.45
N GLU A 138 -22.09 4.70 9.24
CA GLU A 138 -22.88 3.49 8.92
C GLU A 138 -22.35 2.63 7.76
N GLY A 139 -21.37 3.10 7.00
CA GLY A 139 -20.86 2.42 5.80
C GLY A 139 -19.71 1.44 6.04
N ASN A 140 -19.13 1.40 7.25
CA ASN A 140 -17.92 0.62 7.54
C ASN A 140 -18.18 -0.87 7.78
N GLU A 141 -19.41 -1.31 7.79
CA GLU A 141 -19.79 -2.70 8.00
C GLU A 141 -20.01 -3.45 6.66
N ASN A 142 -20.11 -2.70 5.55
CA ASN A 142 -20.32 -3.24 4.21
C ASN A 142 -19.17 -2.85 3.27
N TRP A 143 -18.48 -3.86 2.74
CA TRP A 143 -17.36 -3.64 1.84
C TRP A 143 -17.74 -2.91 0.55
N ALA A 144 -18.85 -3.30 -0.08
CA ALA A 144 -19.28 -2.69 -1.33
C ALA A 144 -19.53 -1.18 -1.17
N ILE A 145 -20.18 -0.78 -0.06
CA ILE A 145 -20.42 0.63 0.26
C ILE A 145 -19.10 1.36 0.53
N PHE A 146 -18.21 0.75 1.35
CA PHE A 146 -16.90 1.32 1.64
C PHE A 146 -16.05 1.48 0.37
N PHE A 147 -15.99 0.45 -0.47
CA PHE A 147 -15.19 0.48 -1.70
C PHE A 147 -15.73 1.51 -2.69
N ALA A 148 -17.04 1.55 -2.90
CA ALA A 148 -17.68 2.55 -3.75
C ALA A 148 -17.39 3.98 -3.29
N GLY A 149 -17.57 4.28 -2.01
CA GLY A 149 -17.43 5.64 -1.45
C GLY A 149 -15.97 6.03 -1.20
N ASN A 150 -15.28 5.28 -0.34
CA ASN A 150 -13.93 5.65 0.14
C ASN A 150 -12.81 5.32 -0.85
N ARG A 151 -13.07 4.52 -1.87
CA ARG A 151 -12.08 4.17 -2.89
C ARG A 151 -12.43 4.80 -4.24
N LEU A 152 -13.52 4.40 -4.88
CA LEU A 152 -13.82 4.84 -6.24
C LEU A 152 -14.31 6.29 -6.30
N HIS A 153 -15.30 6.65 -5.50
CA HIS A 153 -15.86 8.01 -5.51
C HIS A 153 -14.81 9.05 -5.08
N PHE A 154 -14.04 8.76 -4.04
CA PHE A 154 -12.95 9.63 -3.60
C PHE A 154 -11.92 9.88 -4.70
N GLN A 155 -11.48 8.83 -5.42
CA GLN A 155 -10.54 8.98 -6.54
C GLN A 155 -11.18 9.72 -7.73
N ALA A 156 -12.49 9.57 -7.95
CA ALA A 156 -13.24 10.30 -8.97
C ALA A 156 -13.22 11.81 -8.69
N GLU A 157 -13.49 12.21 -7.45
CA GLU A 157 -13.42 13.62 -7.03
C GLU A 157 -12.01 14.21 -7.22
N LEU A 158 -10.97 13.44 -6.90
CA LEU A 158 -9.59 13.88 -7.12
C LEU A 158 -9.31 14.05 -8.62
N ALA A 159 -9.76 13.12 -9.46
CA ALA A 159 -9.61 13.22 -10.90
C ALA A 159 -10.36 14.43 -11.50
N GLU A 160 -11.53 14.77 -10.95
CA GLU A 160 -12.23 16.01 -11.31
C GLU A 160 -11.43 17.26 -10.97
N LYS A 161 -10.97 17.37 -9.72
CA LYS A 161 -10.18 18.50 -9.23
C LYS A 161 -8.89 18.70 -10.04
N LYS A 162 -8.34 17.62 -10.60
CA LYS A 162 -7.14 17.64 -11.44
C LYS A 162 -7.41 17.74 -12.94
N GLY A 163 -8.68 17.73 -13.36
CA GLY A 163 -9.06 17.82 -14.77
C GLY A 163 -8.87 16.53 -15.57
N TYR A 164 -8.74 15.38 -14.92
CA TYR A 164 -8.58 14.07 -15.58
C TYR A 164 -9.91 13.33 -15.76
N ALA A 165 -10.97 13.70 -15.04
CA ALA A 165 -12.30 13.11 -15.18
C ALA A 165 -13.03 13.75 -16.37
N THR A 166 -12.93 13.12 -17.54
CA THR A 166 -13.74 13.52 -18.71
C THR A 166 -15.22 13.18 -18.48
N PRO A 167 -16.17 13.81 -19.23
CA PRO A 167 -17.59 13.45 -19.12
C PRO A 167 -17.86 11.95 -19.29
N GLU A 168 -17.10 11.27 -20.18
CA GLU A 168 -17.21 9.82 -20.40
C GLU A 168 -16.80 9.05 -19.13
N ILE A 169 -15.64 9.38 -18.53
CA ILE A 169 -15.17 8.73 -17.26
C ILE A 169 -16.19 8.95 -16.15
N ARG A 170 -16.73 10.15 -16.00
CA ARG A 170 -17.72 10.45 -14.94
C ARG A 170 -18.95 9.58 -15.08
N SER A 171 -19.56 9.60 -16.28
CA SER A 171 -20.78 8.83 -16.55
C SER A 171 -20.58 7.32 -16.29
N LEU A 172 -19.44 6.77 -16.73
CA LEU A 172 -19.13 5.36 -16.48
C LEU A 172 -18.84 5.06 -15.00
N LEU A 173 -18.19 5.97 -14.27
CA LEU A 173 -17.97 5.82 -12.82
C LEU A 173 -19.28 5.84 -12.05
N ASP A 174 -20.18 6.76 -12.35
CA ASP A 174 -21.49 6.83 -11.70
C ASP A 174 -22.26 5.51 -11.87
N VAL A 175 -22.33 5.01 -13.11
CA VAL A 175 -22.96 3.71 -13.41
C VAL A 175 -22.25 2.56 -12.67
N LEU A 176 -20.91 2.56 -12.65
CA LEU A 176 -20.15 1.51 -11.97
C LEU A 176 -20.42 1.52 -10.45
N ILE A 177 -20.39 2.70 -9.81
CA ILE A 177 -20.62 2.85 -8.37
C ILE A 177 -21.98 2.28 -7.98
N GLU A 178 -23.02 2.51 -8.77
CA GLU A 178 -24.35 1.91 -8.54
C GLU A 178 -24.34 0.38 -8.69
N LYS A 179 -23.50 -0.18 -9.56
CA LYS A 179 -23.39 -1.64 -9.79
C LYS A 179 -22.49 -2.37 -8.78
N ILE A 180 -21.65 -1.65 -7.98
CA ILE A 180 -20.69 -2.27 -7.05
C ILE A 180 -21.35 -3.28 -6.10
N PRO A 181 -22.51 -3.01 -5.46
CA PRO A 181 -23.14 -3.98 -4.58
C PRO A 181 -23.45 -5.30 -5.27
N ASP A 182 -23.93 -5.27 -6.51
CA ASP A 182 -24.26 -6.47 -7.29
C ASP A 182 -23.00 -7.20 -7.74
N LEU A 183 -21.96 -6.47 -8.20
CA LEU A 183 -20.70 -7.03 -8.67
C LEU A 183 -19.90 -7.72 -7.55
N LEU A 184 -20.07 -7.31 -6.30
CA LEU A 184 -19.42 -7.88 -5.13
C LEU A 184 -20.33 -8.78 -4.29
N SER A 185 -21.57 -9.00 -4.73
CA SER A 185 -22.52 -9.90 -4.04
C SER A 185 -21.98 -11.33 -3.98
N GLY A 186 -22.15 -11.97 -2.82
CA GLY A 186 -21.68 -13.34 -2.56
C GLY A 186 -20.18 -13.45 -2.27
N THR A 187 -19.50 -12.32 -2.07
CA THR A 187 -18.07 -12.29 -1.69
C THR A 187 -17.85 -11.69 -0.30
N GLU A 188 -18.94 -11.52 0.45
CA GLU A 188 -18.91 -10.87 1.75
C GLU A 188 -18.02 -11.63 2.73
N GLU A 189 -17.05 -10.94 3.31
CA GLU A 189 -16.19 -11.46 4.38
C GLU A 189 -15.87 -10.36 5.40
N LYS A 190 -15.40 -10.79 6.57
CA LYS A 190 -14.94 -9.83 7.59
C LYS A 190 -13.74 -9.04 7.07
N PRO A 191 -13.60 -7.76 7.48
CA PRO A 191 -12.47 -6.95 7.11
C PRO A 191 -11.13 -7.63 7.43
N SER A 192 -10.25 -7.76 6.44
CA SER A 192 -8.88 -8.28 6.58
C SER A 192 -7.90 -7.14 6.75
N LEU A 193 -6.87 -7.33 7.57
CA LEU A 193 -5.73 -6.40 7.62
C LEU A 193 -4.97 -6.48 6.29
N LEU A 194 -4.92 -5.37 5.55
CA LEU A 194 -4.26 -5.26 4.25
C LEU A 194 -2.96 -4.47 4.35
N HIS A 195 -2.04 -4.78 3.46
CA HIS A 195 -0.90 -3.90 3.17
C HIS A 195 -1.36 -2.58 2.54
N GLY A 196 -2.32 -2.67 1.62
CA GLY A 196 -2.99 -1.53 0.98
C GLY A 196 -2.27 -0.93 -0.23
N ASP A 197 -1.00 -1.27 -0.45
CA ASP A 197 -0.20 -0.87 -1.63
C ASP A 197 0.81 -1.96 -2.00
N LEU A 198 0.37 -3.21 -2.16
CA LEU A 198 1.26 -4.36 -2.34
C LEU A 198 1.58 -4.62 -3.82
N TRP A 199 2.54 -3.90 -4.36
CA TRP A 199 3.14 -4.16 -5.67
C TRP A 199 4.60 -4.61 -5.53
N CYS A 200 5.26 -5.01 -6.63
CA CYS A 200 6.61 -5.59 -6.57
C CYS A 200 7.70 -4.64 -6.01
N GLY A 201 7.45 -3.35 -5.94
CA GLY A 201 8.35 -2.38 -5.31
C GLY A 201 8.20 -2.28 -3.80
N ASN A 202 7.16 -2.87 -3.21
CA ASN A 202 6.83 -2.75 -1.79
C ASN A 202 7.07 -4.06 -1.00
N TYR A 203 7.84 -4.99 -1.55
CA TYR A 203 8.46 -6.07 -0.79
C TYR A 203 9.95 -6.16 -1.07
N LEU A 204 10.70 -6.66 -0.10
CA LEU A 204 12.13 -6.95 -0.21
C LEU A 204 12.37 -8.42 0.16
N ILE A 205 13.41 -9.03 -0.43
CA ILE A 205 13.95 -10.30 0.04
C ILE A 205 15.32 -10.00 0.64
N ASP A 206 15.51 -10.32 1.91
CA ASP A 206 16.80 -10.10 2.59
C ASP A 206 17.88 -11.11 2.17
N VAL A 207 19.09 -10.92 2.67
CA VAL A 207 20.24 -11.79 2.35
C VAL A 207 20.05 -13.24 2.80
N ASP A 208 19.16 -13.50 3.74
CA ASP A 208 18.79 -14.84 4.22
C ASP A 208 17.62 -15.45 3.42
N GLY A 209 17.11 -14.75 2.39
CA GLY A 209 15.99 -15.17 1.55
C GLY A 209 14.60 -14.93 2.15
N ARG A 210 14.49 -14.15 3.22
CA ARG A 210 13.22 -13.88 3.92
C ARG A 210 12.51 -12.68 3.32
N PRO A 211 11.16 -12.76 3.08
CA PRO A 211 10.39 -11.63 2.59
C PRO A 211 10.10 -10.59 3.69
N TRP A 212 10.13 -9.32 3.30
CA TRP A 212 9.80 -8.14 4.09
C TRP A 212 8.82 -7.27 3.33
N LEU A 213 7.81 -6.71 4.00
CA LEU A 213 6.89 -5.73 3.44
C LEU A 213 7.33 -4.33 3.86
N ILE A 214 7.25 -3.38 2.92
CA ILE A 214 7.66 -1.98 3.11
C ILE A 214 6.62 -1.03 2.51
N ASP A 215 6.64 0.23 2.89
CA ASP A 215 5.81 1.31 2.33
C ASP A 215 4.30 1.02 2.33
N PRO A 216 3.71 0.59 3.44
CA PRO A 216 2.31 0.21 3.49
C PRO A 216 1.36 1.42 3.51
N ALA A 217 0.16 1.21 2.96
CA ALA A 217 -1.01 2.09 3.08
C ALA A 217 -2.14 1.34 3.80
N VAL A 218 -1.89 0.94 5.05
CA VAL A 218 -2.69 -0.03 5.82
C VAL A 218 -4.13 0.40 6.02
N TYR A 219 -5.02 -0.54 5.84
CA TYR A 219 -6.43 -0.45 6.25
C TYR A 219 -7.03 -1.86 6.39
N TYR A 220 -8.19 -1.96 7.03
CA TYR A 220 -8.99 -3.18 7.03
C TYR A 220 -9.91 -3.16 5.82
N GLY A 221 -9.76 -4.13 4.92
CA GLY A 221 -10.45 -4.21 3.64
C GLY A 221 -10.80 -5.63 3.22
N HIS A 222 -11.32 -5.78 2.00
CA HIS A 222 -11.48 -7.07 1.38
C HIS A 222 -10.13 -7.53 0.81
N ARG A 223 -9.70 -8.74 1.17
CA ARG A 223 -8.36 -9.26 0.84
C ARG A 223 -8.05 -9.32 -0.66
N GLU A 224 -9.07 -9.44 -1.52
CA GLU A 224 -8.90 -9.41 -2.97
C GLU A 224 -8.31 -8.08 -3.47
N ALA A 225 -8.47 -6.98 -2.71
CA ALA A 225 -7.89 -5.69 -3.08
C ALA A 225 -6.35 -5.70 -3.06
N ASP A 226 -5.72 -6.31 -2.04
CA ASP A 226 -4.26 -6.48 -2.01
C ASP A 226 -3.79 -7.42 -3.12
N LEU A 227 -4.48 -8.54 -3.34
CA LEU A 227 -4.13 -9.49 -4.39
C LEU A 227 -4.21 -8.86 -5.78
N ALA A 228 -5.23 -8.05 -6.05
CA ALA A 228 -5.36 -7.34 -7.32
C ALA A 228 -4.19 -6.35 -7.55
N MET A 229 -3.65 -5.76 -6.49
CA MET A 229 -2.48 -4.89 -6.61
C MET A 229 -1.21 -5.68 -6.92
N THR A 230 -1.04 -6.90 -6.39
CA THR A 230 0.14 -7.73 -6.68
C THR A 230 0.28 -8.09 -8.16
N SER A 231 -0.83 -8.20 -8.88
CA SER A 231 -0.84 -8.57 -10.30
C SER A 231 -0.73 -7.37 -11.24
N LEU A 232 -1.10 -6.16 -10.78
CA LEU A 232 -1.25 -4.97 -11.63
C LEU A 232 0.04 -4.58 -12.37
N PHE A 233 1.18 -4.65 -11.69
CA PHE A 233 2.49 -4.31 -12.27
C PHE A 233 3.43 -5.53 -12.40
N GLY A 234 2.93 -6.72 -12.08
CA GLY A 234 3.70 -7.95 -12.10
C GLY A 234 4.71 -8.05 -10.95
N GLY A 235 5.67 -8.99 -11.08
CA GLY A 235 6.75 -9.21 -10.10
C GLY A 235 6.45 -10.26 -9.03
N PHE A 236 5.21 -10.75 -8.95
CA PHE A 236 4.83 -11.90 -8.12
C PHE A 236 4.75 -13.17 -8.98
N THR A 237 5.24 -14.29 -8.43
CA THR A 237 5.34 -15.56 -9.17
C THR A 237 4.10 -16.43 -9.00
N LYS A 238 3.97 -17.45 -9.87
CA LYS A 238 2.92 -18.47 -9.68
C LYS A 238 3.02 -19.17 -8.32
N THR A 239 4.23 -19.36 -7.81
CA THR A 239 4.50 -19.97 -6.50
C THR A 239 3.85 -19.14 -5.38
N PHE A 240 3.96 -17.81 -5.44
CA PHE A 240 3.30 -16.91 -4.50
C PHE A 240 1.78 -17.09 -4.49
N TYR A 241 1.14 -17.04 -5.67
CA TYR A 241 -0.32 -17.18 -5.77
C TYR A 241 -0.80 -18.58 -5.34
N SER A 242 -0.08 -19.65 -5.73
CA SER A 242 -0.42 -21.01 -5.33
C SER A 242 -0.30 -21.22 -3.82
N ALA A 243 0.72 -20.65 -3.19
CA ALA A 243 0.89 -20.69 -1.73
C ALA A 243 -0.22 -19.93 -0.99
N TYR A 244 -0.55 -18.73 -1.47
CA TYR A 244 -1.67 -17.95 -0.92
C TYR A 244 -2.98 -18.71 -1.02
N GLU A 245 -3.34 -19.17 -2.23
CA GLU A 245 -4.60 -19.87 -2.52
C GLU A 245 -4.74 -21.17 -1.71
N SER A 246 -3.64 -21.91 -1.53
CA SER A 246 -3.65 -23.14 -0.72
C SER A 246 -3.93 -22.87 0.75
N ALA A 247 -3.48 -21.73 1.29
CA ALA A 247 -3.64 -21.36 2.69
C ALA A 247 -4.96 -20.64 2.97
N LEU A 248 -5.45 -19.83 2.03
CA LEU A 248 -6.66 -19.02 2.15
C LEU A 248 -7.39 -18.93 0.80
N PRO A 249 -8.13 -19.97 0.40
CA PRO A 249 -8.81 -20.05 -0.89
C PRO A 249 -9.70 -18.84 -1.18
N LEU A 250 -9.69 -18.39 -2.44
CA LEU A 250 -10.53 -17.29 -2.91
C LEU A 250 -11.95 -17.78 -3.24
N VAL A 251 -12.89 -16.84 -3.10
CA VAL A 251 -14.25 -17.08 -3.58
C VAL A 251 -14.22 -17.20 -5.12
N PRO A 252 -14.93 -18.17 -5.74
CA PRO A 252 -15.01 -18.28 -7.19
C PRO A 252 -15.39 -16.96 -7.87
N GLY A 253 -14.84 -16.71 -9.06
CA GLY A 253 -15.07 -15.46 -9.80
C GLY A 253 -14.09 -14.33 -9.44
N TYR A 254 -13.00 -14.60 -8.70
CA TYR A 254 -11.97 -13.59 -8.45
C TYR A 254 -11.36 -12.98 -9.73
N PRO A 255 -11.03 -13.77 -10.79
CA PRO A 255 -10.48 -13.18 -12.02
C PRO A 255 -11.41 -12.16 -12.71
N GLU A 256 -12.71 -12.29 -12.52
CA GLU A 256 -13.71 -11.34 -13.02
C GLU A 256 -13.74 -10.06 -12.17
N ARG A 257 -13.44 -10.14 -10.86
CA ARG A 257 -13.43 -9.01 -9.93
C ARG A 257 -12.09 -8.30 -9.83
N GLU A 258 -10.99 -8.97 -10.15
CA GLU A 258 -9.64 -8.44 -10.05
C GLU A 258 -9.47 -7.07 -10.73
N PRO A 259 -9.91 -6.85 -12.00
CA PRO A 259 -9.79 -5.53 -12.63
C PRO A 259 -10.59 -4.44 -11.92
N LEU A 260 -11.68 -4.80 -11.25
CA LEU A 260 -12.47 -3.85 -10.47
C LEU A 260 -11.65 -3.29 -9.29
N TYR A 261 -10.92 -4.15 -8.58
CA TYR A 261 -10.03 -3.70 -7.51
C TYR A 261 -8.80 -2.93 -8.03
N GLN A 262 -8.26 -3.35 -9.17
CA GLN A 262 -7.17 -2.65 -9.86
C GLN A 262 -7.56 -1.22 -10.27
N LEU A 263 -8.83 -0.98 -10.58
CA LEU A 263 -9.32 0.35 -10.96
C LEU A 263 -9.00 1.41 -9.91
N TYR A 264 -9.11 1.09 -8.62
CA TYR A 264 -8.76 2.01 -7.55
C TYR A 264 -7.31 2.51 -7.66
N HIS A 265 -6.37 1.58 -7.80
CA HIS A 265 -4.95 1.91 -7.93
C HIS A 265 -4.65 2.64 -9.25
N LEU A 266 -5.27 2.24 -10.35
CA LEU A 266 -5.11 2.91 -11.64
C LEU A 266 -5.65 4.35 -11.61
N MET A 267 -6.78 4.61 -10.94
CA MET A 267 -7.29 5.96 -10.74
C MET A 267 -6.35 6.78 -9.86
N ASN A 268 -5.78 6.18 -8.81
CA ASN A 268 -4.76 6.85 -8.00
C ASN A 268 -3.51 7.20 -8.84
N HIS A 269 -3.05 6.29 -9.70
CA HIS A 269 -1.93 6.54 -10.62
C HIS A 269 -2.26 7.61 -11.66
N LEU A 270 -3.49 7.63 -12.20
CA LEU A 270 -3.97 8.71 -13.06
C LEU A 270 -3.88 10.07 -12.33
N ASN A 271 -4.30 10.10 -11.07
CA ASN A 271 -4.28 11.30 -10.24
C ASN A 271 -2.86 11.76 -9.86
N LEU A 272 -1.92 10.83 -9.69
CA LEU A 272 -0.54 11.16 -9.30
C LEU A 272 0.37 11.44 -10.50
N PHE A 273 0.25 10.67 -11.58
CA PHE A 273 1.21 10.63 -12.67
C PHE A 273 0.65 11.08 -14.02
N GLY A 274 -0.66 11.37 -14.09
CA GLY A 274 -1.29 11.95 -15.27
C GLY A 274 -1.81 10.92 -16.26
N THR A 275 -2.09 11.40 -17.49
CA THR A 275 -2.91 10.72 -18.50
C THR A 275 -2.37 9.42 -19.09
N GLY A 276 -1.14 9.01 -18.73
CA GLY A 276 -0.60 7.70 -19.11
C GLY A 276 -1.46 6.51 -18.66
N TYR A 277 -2.23 6.68 -17.59
CA TYR A 277 -3.13 5.66 -17.04
C TYR A 277 -4.58 5.75 -17.54
N TYR A 278 -4.91 6.81 -18.28
CA TYR A 278 -6.26 7.09 -18.76
C TYR A 278 -6.88 5.93 -19.53
N GLY A 279 -6.15 5.35 -20.48
CA GLY A 279 -6.63 4.25 -21.31
C GLY A 279 -6.98 2.99 -20.51
N GLN A 280 -6.19 2.65 -19.50
CA GLN A 280 -6.43 1.51 -18.63
C GLN A 280 -7.67 1.74 -17.75
N VAL A 281 -7.80 2.93 -17.15
CA VAL A 281 -8.99 3.32 -16.38
C VAL A 281 -10.25 3.22 -17.24
N LEU A 282 -10.23 3.82 -18.43
CA LEU A 282 -11.36 3.80 -19.34
C LEU A 282 -11.75 2.38 -19.80
N SER A 283 -10.76 1.53 -20.06
CA SER A 283 -10.99 0.13 -20.45
C SER A 283 -11.74 -0.66 -19.38
N ILE A 284 -11.32 -0.52 -18.12
CA ILE A 284 -11.99 -1.19 -16.99
C ILE A 284 -13.39 -0.62 -16.78
N LEU A 285 -13.56 0.69 -16.83
CA LEU A 285 -14.88 1.31 -16.72
C LEU A 285 -15.85 0.80 -17.80
N LYS A 286 -15.41 0.72 -19.06
CA LYS A 286 -16.23 0.16 -20.14
C LYS A 286 -16.59 -1.31 -19.93
N ARG A 287 -15.71 -2.09 -19.33
CA ARG A 287 -15.99 -3.52 -19.02
C ARG A 287 -17.16 -3.71 -18.05
N TYR A 288 -17.30 -2.83 -17.06
CA TYR A 288 -18.29 -3.02 -15.99
C TYR A 288 -19.50 -2.11 -16.10
N ALA A 289 -19.37 -0.93 -16.73
CA ALA A 289 -20.40 0.09 -16.81
C ALA A 289 -20.91 0.35 -18.23
N GLY A 290 -20.19 -0.16 -19.23
CA GLY A 290 -20.55 -0.01 -20.67
C GLY A 290 -21.62 -0.97 -21.15
#